data_9c6db0bc483bcbbcacbc35283bcc8002
#
_entry.id   9c6db0bc483bcbbcacbc35283bcc8002
#
_cell.length_a   1.000
_cell.length_b   1.000
_cell.length_c   1.000
_cell.angle_alpha   90.00
_cell.angle_beta   90.00
_cell.angle_gamma   90.00
#
_symmetry.space_group_name_H-M   'P 1'
#
loop_
_entity.id
_entity.type
_entity.pdbx_description
1 polymer ?
#
loop_
_entity_poly.entity_id
_entity_poly.type
_entity_poly.pdbx_seq_one_letter_code
_entity_poly.pdbx_strand_id
1 'polypeptide(L)'
;MSQYANIIKVGVKHPSVKQVIEIAEEILDENKVLDIDTLYNRAKKRLKLPSKGLKIIIQILINKKILVNRSKFTKRTVLSNTTRKIIFKFIQQNIGAHFSLIKTAWASNGELGSPGELIWHLDMLNKFNYIKRLTLKNYTIFIPFDVDDESGKVYFVLQDKLYRKILTHIVSSNIQERSAIYKNIGENRETTYYRIQNLIEFHILELVDKNKIKINPVKKEIVVNILNKKYNNQALEYSD
;
A
#
# COMPACT_ATOMS: atom_id res chain seq x y z
N MET A 1 27.96 -6.95 -28.14
CA MET A 1 27.25 -6.81 -26.83
C MET A 1 25.77 -6.93 -27.07
N SER A 2 25.20 -7.86 -26.38
CA SER A 2 24.10 -8.76 -26.65
C SER A 2 22.72 -8.13 -26.67
N GLN A 3 21.84 -8.58 -27.55
CA GLN A 3 20.38 -8.40 -27.56
C GLN A 3 19.73 -8.61 -26.18
N TYR A 4 20.41 -9.26 -25.24
CA TYR A 4 19.95 -9.52 -23.86
C TYR A 4 20.00 -8.31 -22.94
N ALA A 5 20.90 -7.35 -23.13
CA ALA A 5 20.94 -6.11 -22.36
C ALA A 5 19.69 -5.25 -22.62
N ASN A 6 19.09 -5.38 -23.81
CA ASN A 6 17.85 -4.72 -24.16
C ASN A 6 16.62 -5.38 -23.51
N ILE A 7 16.62 -6.69 -23.24
CA ILE A 7 15.51 -7.40 -22.60
C ILE A 7 15.37 -6.98 -21.12
N ILE A 8 16.45 -6.64 -20.44
CA ILE A 8 16.40 -6.15 -19.05
C ILE A 8 15.79 -4.74 -18.96
N LYS A 9 15.97 -3.90 -19.98
CA LYS A 9 15.29 -2.60 -20.16
C LYS A 9 13.88 -2.71 -20.75
N VAL A 10 13.48 -3.90 -21.21
CA VAL A 10 12.20 -4.16 -21.86
C VAL A 10 11.08 -4.16 -20.81
N GLY A 11 10.32 -3.10 -20.79
CA GLY A 11 9.12 -2.99 -19.96
C GLY A 11 8.05 -4.03 -20.36
N VAL A 12 7.05 -4.19 -19.50
CA VAL A 12 5.88 -5.07 -19.71
C VAL A 12 5.17 -4.85 -21.07
N LYS A 13 5.44 -3.75 -21.74
CA LYS A 13 4.86 -3.38 -23.03
C LYS A 13 5.51 -4.09 -24.25
N HIS A 14 6.63 -4.78 -24.08
CA HIS A 14 7.30 -5.44 -25.21
C HIS A 14 6.44 -6.58 -25.79
N PRO A 15 6.37 -6.74 -27.13
CA PRO A 15 5.54 -7.75 -27.77
C PRO A 15 5.78 -9.17 -27.24
N SER A 16 7.03 -9.60 -27.07
CA SER A 16 7.36 -10.93 -26.56
C SER A 16 6.87 -11.13 -25.12
N VAL A 17 6.86 -10.09 -24.28
CA VAL A 17 6.35 -10.15 -22.91
C VAL A 17 4.83 -10.32 -22.94
N LYS A 18 4.13 -9.58 -23.80
CA LYS A 18 2.68 -9.72 -23.99
C LYS A 18 2.31 -11.14 -24.42
N GLN A 19 3.03 -11.70 -25.41
CA GLN A 19 2.79 -13.06 -25.90
C GLN A 19 2.97 -14.12 -24.78
N VAL A 20 3.95 -13.96 -23.89
CA VAL A 20 4.12 -14.87 -22.74
C VAL A 20 2.95 -14.72 -21.77
N ILE A 21 2.42 -13.52 -21.55
CA ILE A 21 1.24 -13.29 -20.69
C ILE A 21 -0.01 -13.93 -21.34
N GLU A 22 -0.20 -13.78 -22.64
CA GLU A 22 -1.32 -14.40 -23.37
C GLU A 22 -1.29 -15.94 -23.24
N ILE A 23 -0.13 -16.56 -23.40
CA ILE A 23 0.02 -18.00 -23.19
C ILE A 23 -0.28 -18.41 -21.72
N ALA A 24 0.11 -17.57 -20.76
CA ALA A 24 -0.22 -17.82 -19.36
C ALA A 24 -1.72 -17.74 -19.11
N GLU A 25 -2.43 -16.79 -19.73
CA GLU A 25 -3.89 -16.67 -19.63
C GLU A 25 -4.60 -17.85 -20.29
N GLU A 26 -4.16 -18.33 -21.43
CA GLU A 26 -4.67 -19.55 -22.06
C GLU A 26 -4.51 -20.79 -21.14
N ILE A 27 -3.33 -20.92 -20.46
CA ILE A 27 -3.13 -22.02 -19.50
C ILE A 27 -4.09 -21.92 -18.33
N LEU A 28 -4.36 -20.71 -17.85
CA LEU A 28 -5.32 -20.50 -16.76
C LEU A 28 -6.74 -20.88 -17.17
N ASP A 29 -7.14 -20.54 -18.39
CA ASP A 29 -8.45 -20.88 -18.92
C ASP A 29 -8.64 -22.40 -19.09
N GLU A 30 -7.58 -23.11 -19.51
CA GLU A 30 -7.61 -24.56 -19.68
C GLU A 30 -7.50 -25.33 -18.34
N ASN A 31 -6.50 -24.99 -17.51
CA ASN A 31 -6.09 -25.81 -16.36
C ASN A 31 -6.49 -25.20 -15.01
N LYS A 32 -7.07 -24.01 -14.99
CA LYS A 32 -7.49 -23.29 -13.78
C LYS A 32 -6.37 -22.90 -12.81
N VAL A 33 -5.11 -23.27 -13.06
CA VAL A 33 -3.94 -22.95 -12.22
C VAL A 33 -2.71 -22.77 -13.10
N LEU A 34 -1.99 -21.69 -12.91
CA LEU A 34 -0.75 -21.41 -13.63
C LEU A 34 0.41 -22.22 -13.05
N ASP A 35 0.99 -23.09 -13.87
CA ASP A 35 2.26 -23.76 -13.60
C ASP A 35 3.37 -23.16 -14.48
N ILE A 36 4.47 -22.77 -13.84
CA ILE A 36 5.56 -22.03 -14.52
C ILE A 36 6.33 -22.93 -15.51
N ASP A 37 6.49 -24.20 -15.19
CA ASP A 37 7.18 -25.14 -16.11
C ASP A 37 6.32 -25.42 -17.33
N THR A 38 5.02 -25.57 -17.15
CA THR A 38 4.05 -25.67 -18.25
C THR A 38 4.07 -24.41 -19.12
N LEU A 39 4.08 -23.24 -18.51
CA LEU A 39 4.20 -21.96 -19.22
C LEU A 39 5.48 -21.89 -20.04
N TYR A 40 6.62 -22.22 -19.43
CA TYR A 40 7.90 -22.22 -20.11
C TYR A 40 7.91 -23.16 -21.33
N ASN A 41 7.46 -24.40 -21.14
CA ASN A 41 7.44 -25.40 -22.20
C ASN A 41 6.49 -25.02 -23.35
N ARG A 42 5.31 -24.48 -23.06
CA ARG A 42 4.35 -24.03 -24.07
C ARG A 42 4.87 -22.79 -24.82
N ALA A 43 5.41 -21.79 -24.11
CA ALA A 43 5.99 -20.61 -24.69
C ALA A 43 7.22 -20.94 -25.55
N LYS A 44 8.08 -21.87 -25.13
CA LYS A 44 9.25 -22.31 -25.90
C LYS A 44 8.86 -22.97 -27.23
N LYS A 45 7.76 -23.72 -27.26
CA LYS A 45 7.26 -24.34 -28.50
C LYS A 45 6.63 -23.32 -29.46
N ARG A 46 5.95 -22.30 -28.94
CA ARG A 46 5.16 -21.35 -29.75
C ARG A 46 5.95 -20.10 -30.14
N LEU A 47 6.87 -19.65 -29.29
CA LEU A 47 7.62 -18.42 -29.51
C LEU A 47 9.04 -18.77 -29.98
N LYS A 48 9.47 -18.13 -31.07
CA LYS A 48 10.84 -18.25 -31.57
C LYS A 48 11.84 -17.43 -30.74
N LEU A 49 11.83 -17.66 -29.40
CA LEU A 49 12.69 -16.97 -28.45
C LEU A 49 13.81 -17.90 -27.97
N PRO A 50 15.03 -17.38 -27.80
CA PRO A 50 16.12 -18.13 -27.17
C PRO A 50 15.72 -18.53 -25.75
N SER A 51 16.03 -19.77 -25.33
CA SER A 51 15.66 -20.31 -24.01
C SER A 51 16.07 -19.40 -22.85
N LYS A 52 17.24 -18.77 -22.93
CA LYS A 52 17.73 -17.81 -21.91
C LYS A 52 16.85 -16.56 -21.84
N GLY A 53 16.47 -16.00 -23.00
CA GLY A 53 15.58 -14.83 -23.07
C GLY A 53 14.19 -15.12 -22.51
N LEU A 54 13.60 -16.27 -22.83
CA LEU A 54 12.30 -16.69 -22.33
C LEU A 54 12.31 -16.85 -20.79
N LYS A 55 13.36 -17.49 -20.23
CA LYS A 55 13.52 -17.60 -18.77
C LYS A 55 13.59 -16.23 -18.10
N ILE A 56 14.32 -15.28 -18.67
CA ILE A 56 14.41 -13.90 -18.15
C ILE A 56 13.03 -13.23 -18.16
N ILE A 57 12.26 -13.35 -19.25
CA ILE A 57 10.91 -12.78 -19.36
C ILE A 57 10.03 -13.35 -18.25
N ILE A 58 9.97 -14.68 -18.10
CA ILE A 58 9.15 -15.34 -17.07
C ILE A 58 9.58 -14.89 -15.67
N GLN A 59 10.89 -14.81 -15.41
CA GLN A 59 11.39 -14.34 -14.11
C GLN A 59 10.99 -12.88 -13.81
N ILE A 60 11.04 -12.00 -14.80
CA ILE A 60 10.57 -10.61 -14.66
C ILE A 60 9.08 -10.58 -14.34
N LEU A 61 8.27 -11.38 -15.02
CA LEU A 61 6.82 -11.45 -14.77
C LEU A 61 6.49 -11.96 -13.37
N ILE A 62 7.25 -12.93 -12.86
CA ILE A 62 7.12 -13.45 -11.50
C ILE A 62 7.55 -12.39 -10.47
N ASN A 63 8.72 -11.77 -10.66
CA ASN A 63 9.26 -10.77 -9.73
C ASN A 63 8.34 -9.55 -9.62
N LYS A 64 7.74 -9.12 -10.73
CA LYS A 64 6.76 -8.03 -10.77
C LYS A 64 5.34 -8.45 -10.33
N LYS A 65 5.17 -9.71 -9.92
CA LYS A 65 3.87 -10.29 -9.56
C LYS A 65 2.78 -10.14 -10.64
N ILE A 66 3.20 -10.06 -11.91
CA ILE A 66 2.26 -10.09 -13.05
C ILE A 66 1.72 -11.49 -13.19
N LEU A 67 2.59 -12.49 -13.04
CA LEU A 67 2.27 -13.90 -12.93
C LEU A 67 2.70 -14.42 -11.56
N VAL A 68 1.93 -15.34 -11.00
CA VAL A 68 2.23 -16.00 -9.72
C VAL A 68 2.04 -17.50 -9.90
N ASN A 69 3.09 -18.28 -9.60
CA ASN A 69 3.03 -19.71 -9.69
C ASN A 69 1.91 -20.30 -8.84
N ARG A 70 1.22 -21.31 -9.31
CA ARG A 70 0.07 -21.96 -8.67
C ARG A 70 -1.07 -21.00 -8.33
N SER A 71 -1.21 -19.92 -9.09
CA SER A 71 -2.35 -19.00 -9.00
C SER A 71 -3.40 -19.31 -10.07
N LYS A 72 -4.67 -19.03 -9.75
CA LYS A 72 -5.80 -19.04 -10.71
C LYS A 72 -5.96 -17.69 -11.42
N PHE A 73 -5.10 -16.72 -11.14
CA PHE A 73 -5.22 -15.36 -11.63
C PHE A 73 -3.88 -14.82 -12.12
N THR A 74 -3.93 -13.90 -13.07
CA THR A 74 -2.87 -12.95 -13.39
C THR A 74 -3.09 -11.64 -12.63
N LYS A 75 -2.09 -10.74 -12.62
CA LYS A 75 -2.28 -9.41 -12.05
C LYS A 75 -3.49 -8.70 -12.65
N ARG A 76 -3.69 -8.81 -13.96
CA ARG A 76 -4.82 -8.21 -14.67
C ARG A 76 -6.18 -8.73 -14.20
N THR A 77 -6.30 -10.04 -14.06
CA THR A 77 -7.57 -10.71 -13.74
C THR A 77 -7.95 -10.65 -12.25
N VAL A 78 -7.01 -10.32 -11.35
CA VAL A 78 -7.33 -10.14 -9.93
C VAL A 78 -8.39 -9.05 -9.72
N LEU A 79 -8.29 -7.92 -10.43
CA LEU A 79 -9.25 -6.82 -10.31
C LEU A 79 -10.49 -6.97 -11.20
N SER A 80 -10.68 -8.07 -11.92
CA SER A 80 -11.95 -8.34 -12.59
C SER A 80 -13.07 -8.67 -11.60
N ASN A 81 -12.73 -9.12 -10.39
CA ASN A 81 -13.69 -9.30 -9.31
C ASN A 81 -14.09 -7.95 -8.71
N THR A 82 -15.40 -7.67 -8.67
CA THR A 82 -15.97 -6.39 -8.23
C THR A 82 -15.60 -6.07 -6.78
N THR A 83 -15.72 -7.02 -5.87
CA THR A 83 -15.38 -6.87 -4.45
C THR A 83 -13.92 -6.45 -4.25
N ARG A 84 -12.97 -7.14 -4.91
CA ARG A 84 -11.55 -6.75 -4.85
C ARG A 84 -11.30 -5.36 -5.40
N LYS A 85 -11.99 -5.00 -6.47
CA LYS A 85 -11.90 -3.66 -7.06
C LYS A 85 -12.39 -2.57 -6.10
N ILE A 86 -13.51 -2.82 -5.40
CA ILE A 86 -14.07 -1.91 -4.38
C ILE A 86 -13.09 -1.76 -3.21
N ILE A 87 -12.61 -2.88 -2.65
CA ILE A 87 -11.65 -2.88 -1.54
C ILE A 87 -10.37 -2.12 -1.93
N PHE A 88 -9.83 -2.39 -3.11
CA PHE A 88 -8.62 -1.70 -3.59
C PHE A 88 -8.84 -0.20 -3.74
N LYS A 89 -9.95 0.22 -4.37
CA LYS A 89 -10.31 1.64 -4.50
C LYS A 89 -10.44 2.32 -3.13
N PHE A 90 -11.07 1.64 -2.16
CA PHE A 90 -11.19 2.15 -0.80
C PHE A 90 -9.81 2.38 -0.15
N ILE A 91 -8.88 1.41 -0.28
CA ILE A 91 -7.51 1.53 0.27
C ILE A 91 -6.74 2.66 -0.43
N GLN A 92 -6.94 2.87 -1.74
CA GLN A 92 -6.31 4.00 -2.45
C GLN A 92 -6.80 5.36 -1.93
N GLN A 93 -8.08 5.48 -1.60
CA GLN A 93 -8.67 6.70 -1.04
C GLN A 93 -8.33 6.90 0.45
N ASN A 94 -8.15 5.79 1.18
CA ASN A 94 -7.90 5.75 2.62
C ASN A 94 -6.58 5.07 2.92
N ILE A 95 -5.48 5.65 2.44
CA ILE A 95 -4.12 5.12 2.63
C ILE A 95 -3.87 4.92 4.13
N GLY A 96 -3.39 3.73 4.51
CA GLY A 96 -3.20 3.37 5.91
C GLY A 96 -4.46 2.82 6.60
N ALA A 97 -5.51 2.47 5.84
CA ALA A 97 -6.72 1.89 6.41
C ALA A 97 -6.41 0.59 7.16
N HIS A 98 -6.92 0.46 8.40
CA HIS A 98 -6.84 -0.78 9.16
C HIS A 98 -8.02 -1.71 8.84
N PHE A 99 -7.88 -2.99 9.21
CA PHE A 99 -8.86 -4.03 8.87
C PHE A 99 -10.31 -3.66 9.23
N SER A 100 -10.55 -3.15 10.44
CA SER A 100 -11.92 -2.82 10.87
C SER A 100 -12.54 -1.69 10.03
N LEU A 101 -11.74 -0.69 9.64
CA LEU A 101 -12.21 0.39 8.77
C LEU A 101 -12.59 -0.14 7.37
N ILE A 102 -11.76 -1.01 6.79
CA ILE A 102 -12.06 -1.65 5.51
C ILE A 102 -13.32 -2.52 5.62
N LYS A 103 -13.46 -3.30 6.70
CA LYS A 103 -14.63 -4.14 6.96
C LYS A 103 -15.91 -3.31 7.04
N THR A 104 -15.90 -2.19 7.76
CA THR A 104 -17.06 -1.30 7.88
C THR A 104 -17.44 -0.72 6.53
N ALA A 105 -16.48 -0.21 5.77
CA ALA A 105 -16.71 0.34 4.43
C ALA A 105 -17.22 -0.72 3.45
N TRP A 106 -16.71 -1.94 3.54
CA TRP A 106 -17.15 -3.05 2.70
C TRP A 106 -18.61 -3.43 2.99
N ALA A 107 -18.98 -3.57 4.27
CA ALA A 107 -20.35 -3.84 4.67
C ALA A 107 -21.33 -2.73 4.23
N SER A 108 -20.92 -1.47 4.27
CA SER A 108 -21.72 -0.32 3.84
C SER A 108 -22.03 -0.30 2.33
N ASN A 109 -21.25 -1.02 1.52
CA ASN A 109 -21.52 -1.18 0.09
C ASN A 109 -22.48 -2.34 -0.24
N GLY A 110 -23.18 -2.90 0.76
CA GLY A 110 -24.15 -3.98 0.57
C GLY A 110 -23.52 -5.38 0.45
N GLU A 111 -22.22 -5.49 0.62
CA GLU A 111 -21.50 -6.76 0.57
C GLU A 111 -21.50 -7.42 1.96
N LEU A 112 -22.37 -8.39 2.16
CA LEU A 112 -22.48 -9.16 3.42
C LEU A 112 -21.54 -10.37 3.42
N GLY A 113 -20.24 -10.12 3.29
CA GLY A 113 -19.25 -11.18 3.35
C GLY A 113 -18.71 -11.45 4.76
N SER A 114 -18.15 -12.63 4.95
CA SER A 114 -17.51 -13.00 6.22
C SER A 114 -16.17 -12.30 6.40
N PRO A 115 -15.69 -12.12 7.66
CA PRO A 115 -14.32 -11.62 7.89
C PRO A 115 -13.24 -12.43 7.18
N GLY A 116 -13.42 -13.74 7.05
CA GLY A 116 -12.50 -14.63 6.32
C GLY A 116 -12.45 -14.33 4.83
N GLU A 117 -13.59 -14.00 4.23
CA GLU A 117 -13.67 -13.61 2.82
C GLU A 117 -12.96 -12.28 2.57
N LEU A 118 -13.13 -11.29 3.44
CA LEU A 118 -12.39 -10.03 3.36
C LEU A 118 -10.87 -10.26 3.46
N ILE A 119 -10.43 -11.10 4.39
CA ILE A 119 -9.02 -11.48 4.53
C ILE A 119 -8.52 -12.10 3.22
N TRP A 120 -9.28 -13.02 2.64
CA TRP A 120 -8.91 -13.66 1.38
C TRP A 120 -8.77 -12.63 0.23
N HIS A 121 -9.69 -11.67 0.13
CA HIS A 121 -9.59 -10.59 -0.86
C HIS A 121 -8.35 -9.70 -0.64
N LEU A 122 -8.06 -9.33 0.59
CA LEU A 122 -6.88 -8.56 0.96
C LEU A 122 -5.58 -9.33 0.67
N ASP A 123 -5.53 -10.62 0.96
CA ASP A 123 -4.39 -11.49 0.65
C ASP A 123 -4.17 -11.62 -0.86
N MET A 124 -5.25 -11.72 -1.64
CA MET A 124 -5.15 -11.72 -3.10
C MET A 124 -4.58 -10.40 -3.64
N LEU A 125 -5.06 -9.26 -3.15
CA LEU A 125 -4.54 -7.95 -3.54
C LEU A 125 -3.06 -7.79 -3.16
N ASN A 126 -2.67 -8.24 -1.97
CA ASN A 126 -1.28 -8.22 -1.50
C ASN A 126 -0.38 -9.16 -2.34
N LYS A 127 -0.85 -10.37 -2.63
CA LYS A 127 -0.12 -11.38 -3.43
C LYS A 127 0.28 -10.87 -4.81
N PHE A 128 -0.54 -9.99 -5.40
CA PHE A 128 -0.31 -9.40 -6.72
C PHE A 128 0.26 -7.98 -6.69
N ASN A 129 0.76 -7.52 -5.56
CA ASN A 129 1.33 -6.18 -5.39
C ASN A 129 0.37 -5.06 -5.83
N TYR A 130 -0.89 -5.14 -5.45
CA TYR A 130 -1.82 -4.01 -5.48
C TYR A 130 -1.76 -3.22 -4.19
N ILE A 131 -1.62 -3.91 -3.08
CA ILE A 131 -1.48 -3.33 -1.75
C ILE A 131 -0.28 -3.95 -1.02
N LYS A 132 0.13 -3.30 0.06
CA LYS A 132 1.07 -3.82 1.06
C LYS A 132 0.39 -3.84 2.42
N ARG A 133 0.80 -4.80 3.26
CA ARG A 133 0.42 -4.89 4.66
C ARG A 133 1.60 -4.39 5.50
N LEU A 134 1.34 -3.43 6.37
CA LEU A 134 2.32 -2.94 7.34
C LEU A 134 1.81 -3.20 8.76
N THR A 135 2.74 -3.47 9.67
CA THR A 135 2.45 -3.58 11.10
C THR A 135 2.94 -2.33 11.80
N LEU A 136 2.08 -1.70 12.60
CA LEU A 136 2.38 -0.56 13.42
C LEU A 136 1.85 -0.82 14.83
N LYS A 137 2.72 -1.26 15.75
CA LYS A 137 2.31 -1.82 17.05
C LYS A 137 1.29 -2.97 16.86
N ASN A 138 0.11 -2.77 17.47
CA ASN A 138 -1.00 -3.74 17.42
C ASN A 138 -1.91 -3.55 16.19
N TYR A 139 -1.57 -2.62 15.29
CA TYR A 139 -2.36 -2.35 14.09
C TYR A 139 -1.75 -3.02 12.86
N THR A 140 -2.59 -3.70 12.11
CA THR A 140 -2.31 -4.07 10.74
C THR A 140 -3.00 -3.07 9.83
N ILE A 141 -2.22 -2.37 9.03
CA ILE A 141 -2.69 -1.35 8.08
C ILE A 141 -2.39 -1.77 6.65
N PHE A 142 -3.20 -1.29 5.73
CA PHE A 142 -3.09 -1.59 4.31
C PHE A 142 -2.86 -0.29 3.54
N ILE A 143 -1.91 -0.33 2.61
CA ILE A 143 -1.56 0.80 1.75
C ILE A 143 -1.45 0.34 0.30
N PRO A 144 -1.64 1.21 -0.69
CA PRO A 144 -1.29 0.93 -2.09
C PRO A 144 0.19 0.52 -2.19
N PHE A 145 0.50 -0.39 -3.10
CA PHE A 145 1.85 -0.96 -3.20
C PHE A 145 2.93 0.07 -3.58
N ASP A 146 2.58 1.09 -4.32
CA ASP A 146 3.42 2.19 -4.78
C ASP A 146 3.67 3.29 -3.73
N VAL A 147 2.89 3.29 -2.64
CA VAL A 147 3.12 4.19 -1.50
C VAL A 147 4.26 3.63 -0.65
N ASP A 148 5.24 4.45 -0.28
CA ASP A 148 6.30 4.02 0.62
C ASP A 148 5.78 3.78 2.05
N ASP A 149 6.49 2.94 2.81
CA ASP A 149 6.03 2.45 4.10
C ASP A 149 5.91 3.56 5.15
N GLU A 150 6.82 4.55 5.08
CA GLU A 150 6.85 5.64 6.05
C GLU A 150 5.70 6.63 5.79
N SER A 151 5.44 6.96 4.54
CA SER A 151 4.24 7.71 4.17
C SER A 151 2.97 6.99 4.60
N GLY A 152 2.90 5.68 4.40
CA GLY A 152 1.76 4.85 4.82
C GLY A 152 1.48 4.93 6.32
N LYS A 153 2.52 4.89 7.15
CA LYS A 153 2.40 5.05 8.62
C LYS A 153 1.90 6.44 9.00
N VAL A 154 2.42 7.49 8.34
CA VAL A 154 1.97 8.87 8.58
C VAL A 154 0.52 9.05 8.16
N TYR A 155 0.10 8.52 7.00
CA TYR A 155 -1.30 8.52 6.58
C TYR A 155 -2.22 7.87 7.61
N PHE A 156 -1.84 6.69 8.15
CA PHE A 156 -2.61 6.01 9.19
C PHE A 156 -2.79 6.88 10.43
N VAL A 157 -1.71 7.44 10.93
CA VAL A 157 -1.73 8.31 12.13
C VAL A 157 -2.62 9.52 11.89
N LEU A 158 -2.51 10.16 10.74
CA LEU A 158 -3.29 11.34 10.40
C LEU A 158 -4.79 11.08 10.13
N GLN A 159 -5.25 9.83 10.14
CA GLN A 159 -6.70 9.53 10.13
C GLN A 159 -7.37 9.92 11.46
N ASP A 160 -6.65 9.86 12.59
CA ASP A 160 -7.14 10.27 13.90
C ASP A 160 -7.06 11.79 14.07
N LYS A 161 -8.18 12.42 14.46
CA LYS A 161 -8.28 13.88 14.62
C LYS A 161 -7.32 14.45 15.66
N LEU A 162 -7.08 13.71 16.76
CA LEU A 162 -6.20 14.18 17.83
C LEU A 162 -4.73 14.12 17.41
N TYR A 163 -4.31 13.08 16.70
CA TYR A 163 -2.96 13.05 16.11
C TYR A 163 -2.75 14.20 15.12
N ARG A 164 -3.76 14.52 14.29
CA ARG A 164 -3.67 15.69 13.39
C ARG A 164 -3.45 16.98 14.16
N LYS A 165 -4.28 17.26 15.20
CA LYS A 165 -4.13 18.47 16.03
C LYS A 165 -2.73 18.57 16.64
N ILE A 166 -2.23 17.45 17.23
CA ILE A 166 -0.89 17.40 17.82
C ILE A 166 0.18 17.70 16.77
N LEU A 167 0.16 17.01 15.63
CA LEU A 167 1.18 17.16 14.60
C LEU A 167 1.13 18.56 13.93
N THR A 168 -0.07 19.10 13.66
CA THR A 168 -0.21 20.46 13.14
C THR A 168 0.38 21.49 14.10
N HIS A 169 0.12 21.35 15.40
CA HIS A 169 0.68 22.24 16.41
C HIS A 169 2.21 22.14 16.48
N ILE A 170 2.79 20.95 16.40
CA ILE A 170 4.26 20.76 16.45
C ILE A 170 4.93 21.20 15.14
N VAL A 171 4.27 21.07 13.98
CA VAL A 171 4.81 21.54 12.69
C VAL A 171 5.03 23.05 12.70
N SER A 172 4.12 23.82 13.30
CA SER A 172 4.23 25.29 13.38
C SER A 172 5.31 25.78 14.34
N SER A 173 5.81 24.92 15.25
CA SER A 173 6.79 25.26 16.27
C SER A 173 7.85 24.14 16.32
N ASN A 174 9.11 24.49 16.07
CA ASN A 174 10.16 23.46 15.89
C ASN A 174 10.36 22.53 17.09
N ILE A 175 10.28 23.03 18.32
CA ILE A 175 10.45 22.27 19.57
C ILE A 175 9.32 22.66 20.52
N GLN A 176 8.65 21.68 21.11
CA GLN A 176 7.53 21.90 22.01
C GLN A 176 7.75 21.21 23.34
N GLU A 177 7.33 21.87 24.41
CA GLU A 177 7.21 21.22 25.71
C GLU A 177 6.03 20.26 25.69
N ARG A 178 6.30 18.99 25.95
CA ARG A 178 5.30 17.92 26.01
C ARG A 178 4.16 18.26 26.97
N SER A 179 4.49 18.94 28.08
CA SER A 179 3.55 19.35 29.12
C SER A 179 2.61 20.48 28.71
N ALA A 180 2.94 21.25 27.68
CA ALA A 180 2.13 22.39 27.21
C ALA A 180 1.17 22.01 26.08
N ILE A 181 1.45 20.94 25.32
CA ILE A 181 0.72 20.64 24.08
C ILE A 181 -0.78 20.46 24.33
N TYR A 182 -1.20 19.68 25.33
CA TYR A 182 -2.62 19.44 25.58
C TYR A 182 -3.41 20.72 25.87
N LYS A 183 -2.78 21.69 26.57
CA LYS A 183 -3.38 23.00 26.84
C LYS A 183 -3.52 23.81 25.56
N ASN A 184 -2.46 23.84 24.76
CA ASN A 184 -2.41 24.63 23.53
C ASN A 184 -3.40 24.16 22.48
N ILE A 185 -3.68 22.85 22.42
CA ILE A 185 -4.65 22.27 21.46
C ILE A 185 -6.06 22.10 22.06
N GLY A 186 -6.27 22.44 23.34
CA GLY A 186 -7.57 22.35 24.04
C GLY A 186 -8.08 20.90 24.19
N GLU A 187 -7.20 19.96 24.50
CA GLU A 187 -7.54 18.55 24.60
C GLU A 187 -7.23 17.96 25.98
N ASN A 188 -7.79 16.78 26.29
CA ASN A 188 -7.51 16.10 27.55
C ASN A 188 -6.03 15.71 27.67
N ARG A 189 -5.45 15.91 28.86
CA ARG A 189 -4.04 15.63 29.14
C ARG A 189 -3.66 14.18 28.89
N GLU A 190 -4.38 13.24 29.47
CA GLU A 190 -4.02 11.81 29.41
C GLU A 190 -4.07 11.27 27.99
N THR A 191 -5.14 11.59 27.26
CA THR A 191 -5.29 11.17 25.87
C THR A 191 -4.23 11.79 24.98
N THR A 192 -3.85 13.04 25.19
CA THR A 192 -2.78 13.72 24.46
C THR A 192 -1.43 13.09 24.74
N TYR A 193 -1.10 12.82 26.01
CA TYR A 193 0.15 12.14 26.38
C TYR A 193 0.26 10.74 25.77
N TYR A 194 -0.82 9.98 25.82
CA TYR A 194 -0.88 8.66 25.17
C TYR A 194 -0.62 8.76 23.66
N ARG A 195 -1.23 9.73 22.98
CA ARG A 195 -1.00 9.96 21.55
C ARG A 195 0.43 10.40 21.25
N ILE A 196 0.99 11.28 22.05
CA ILE A 196 2.41 11.70 21.91
C ILE A 196 3.34 10.51 22.08
N GLN A 197 3.09 9.66 23.09
CA GLN A 197 3.90 8.47 23.32
C GLN A 197 3.85 7.51 22.10
N ASN A 198 2.67 7.29 21.53
CA ASN A 198 2.54 6.50 20.31
C ASN A 198 3.30 7.13 19.12
N LEU A 199 3.25 8.46 18.95
CA LEU A 199 3.98 9.14 17.89
C LEU A 199 5.50 9.00 18.03
N ILE A 200 6.01 8.96 19.26
CA ILE A 200 7.43 8.68 19.56
C ILE A 200 7.76 7.23 19.19
N GLU A 201 6.94 6.27 19.60
CA GLU A 201 7.14 4.85 19.28
C GLU A 201 7.01 4.55 17.77
N PHE A 202 6.23 5.35 17.05
CA PHE A 202 6.14 5.29 15.59
C PHE A 202 7.28 6.02 14.88
N HIS A 203 8.22 6.57 15.65
CA HIS A 203 9.34 7.39 15.15
C HIS A 203 8.90 8.59 14.30
N ILE A 204 7.69 9.12 14.55
CA ILE A 204 7.19 10.36 13.93
C ILE A 204 7.63 11.56 14.75
N LEU A 205 7.62 11.44 16.08
CA LEU A 205 8.23 12.38 17.00
C LEU A 205 9.49 11.79 17.62
N GLU A 206 10.40 12.65 18.06
CA GLU A 206 11.56 12.31 18.86
C GLU A 206 11.68 13.20 20.09
N LEU A 207 12.27 12.65 21.16
CA LEU A 207 12.61 13.38 22.36
C LEU A 207 13.87 14.18 22.11
N VAL A 208 13.85 15.47 22.41
CA VAL A 208 15.03 16.33 22.44
C VAL A 208 15.66 16.27 23.83
N ASP A 209 14.82 16.28 24.86
CA ASP A 209 15.18 16.05 26.26
C ASP A 209 14.00 15.38 27.00
N LYS A 210 14.04 15.28 28.35
CA LYS A 210 12.99 14.60 29.14
C LYS A 210 11.57 15.15 28.92
N ASN A 211 11.42 16.43 28.54
CA ASN A 211 10.12 17.08 28.38
C ASN A 211 9.90 17.73 27.01
N LYS A 212 10.91 17.84 26.18
CA LYS A 212 10.80 18.48 24.88
C LYS A 212 10.78 17.48 23.75
N ILE A 213 9.89 17.73 22.79
CA ILE A 213 9.71 16.89 21.60
C ILE A 213 9.74 17.74 20.34
N LYS A 214 10.13 17.12 19.25
CA LYS A 214 10.06 17.66 17.88
C LYS A 214 9.64 16.58 16.90
N ILE A 215 9.27 16.98 15.69
CA ILE A 215 9.09 16.02 14.60
C ILE A 215 10.45 15.44 14.23
N ASN A 216 10.51 14.13 14.04
CA ASN A 216 11.68 13.48 13.49
C ASN A 216 12.08 14.13 12.15
N PRO A 217 13.30 14.66 11.99
CA PRO A 217 13.71 15.40 10.79
C PRO A 217 13.46 14.64 9.48
N VAL A 218 13.67 13.31 9.48
CA VAL A 218 13.46 12.44 8.31
C VAL A 218 11.97 12.36 7.93
N LYS A 219 11.06 12.57 8.89
CA LYS A 219 9.60 12.49 8.68
C LYS A 219 8.94 13.85 8.45
N LYS A 220 9.65 14.95 8.75
CA LYS A 220 9.07 16.29 8.75
C LYS A 220 8.45 16.63 7.40
N GLU A 221 9.16 16.40 6.31
CA GLU A 221 8.65 16.66 4.97
C GLU A 221 7.42 15.83 4.63
N ILE A 222 7.42 14.54 4.97
CA ILE A 222 6.29 13.62 4.75
C ILE A 222 5.06 14.12 5.52
N VAL A 223 5.21 14.44 6.80
CA VAL A 223 4.12 14.93 7.67
C VAL A 223 3.53 16.21 7.12
N VAL A 224 4.38 17.21 6.78
CA VAL A 224 3.94 18.52 6.24
C VAL A 224 3.21 18.34 4.91
N ASN A 225 3.78 17.55 3.99
CA ASN A 225 3.18 17.31 2.67
C ASN A 225 1.81 16.65 2.76
N ILE A 226 1.64 15.65 3.65
CA ILE A 226 0.35 14.95 3.82
C ILE A 226 -0.68 15.85 4.50
N LEU A 227 -0.29 16.61 5.55
CA LEU A 227 -1.17 17.57 6.21
C LEU A 227 -1.69 18.61 5.22
N ASN A 228 -0.81 19.23 4.44
CA ASN A 228 -1.19 20.25 3.46
C ASN A 228 -2.08 19.68 2.35
N LYS A 229 -1.68 18.55 1.76
CA LYS A 229 -2.37 17.98 0.59
C LYS A 229 -3.74 17.41 0.91
N LYS A 230 -3.93 16.80 2.09
CA LYS A 230 -5.15 16.05 2.39
C LYS A 230 -6.08 16.77 3.37
N TYR A 231 -5.55 17.62 4.24
CA TYR A 231 -6.33 18.17 5.36
C TYR A 231 -6.44 19.68 5.34
N ASN A 232 -5.50 20.45 4.77
CA ASN A 232 -5.63 21.89 4.67
C ASN A 232 -6.51 22.31 3.47
N ASN A 233 -6.58 21.52 2.39
CA ASN A 233 -7.51 21.79 1.29
C ASN A 233 -8.99 21.54 1.66
N GLN A 234 -9.27 20.72 2.68
CA GLN A 234 -10.64 20.53 3.17
C GLN A 234 -11.17 21.73 3.98
N ALA A 235 -10.30 22.57 4.52
CA ALA A 235 -10.71 23.79 5.22
C ALA A 235 -11.24 24.88 4.27
N LEU A 236 -10.94 24.80 2.99
CA LEU A 236 -11.41 25.75 1.96
C LEU A 236 -12.76 25.33 1.33
N GLU A 237 -13.17 24.07 1.44
CA GLU A 237 -14.45 23.56 0.91
C GLU A 237 -15.63 23.71 1.88
N TYR A 238 -15.41 24.10 3.15
CA TYR A 238 -16.46 24.29 4.16
C TYR A 238 -16.66 25.77 4.56
N SER A 239 -16.15 26.72 3.75
CA SER A 239 -16.27 28.16 4.00
C SER A 239 -17.08 28.92 2.94
N ASP A 240 -17.98 28.20 2.22
CA ASP A 240 -19.02 28.78 1.34
C ASP A 240 -20.42 28.40 1.81
#